data_8ffec3c8266ecf0ac5c04018a199499e
#
_entry.id   8ffec3c8266ecf0ac5c04018a199499e
#
_cell.length_a   1.000
_cell.length_b   1.000
_cell.length_c   1.000
_cell.angle_alpha   90.00
_cell.angle_beta   90.00
_cell.angle_gamma   90.00
#
_symmetry.space_group_name_H-M   'P 1'
#
loop_
_entity.id
_entity.type
_entity.pdbx_description
1 polymer ?
#
loop_
_entity_poly.entity_id
_entity_poly.type
_entity_poly.pdbx_seq_one_letter_code
_entity_poly.pdbx_strand_id
1 'polypeptide(L)'
;MAAELVEKDIAKVASGKEEGVRLVVKALISSGVAMSIAGTSRPASGGEHKFSHWLDSNCETPALHGEQCGLGSIVTMYLHGGNWEKIRDTLKAVNAPINSSELGIDDDIVLNAFLNSKEIRPQRVTILDKSNQKQIEEAALATSVIG
;
A
#
# COMPACT_ATOMS: atom_id res chain seq x y z
N MET A 1 -8.24 11.96 -1.37
CA MET A 1 -9.69 12.12 -1.06
C MET A 1 -10.23 11.00 -0.16
N ALA A 2 -10.45 9.75 -0.61
CA ALA A 2 -10.97 8.69 0.28
C ALA A 2 -10.00 8.36 1.44
N ALA A 3 -8.72 8.19 1.14
CA ALA A 3 -7.69 7.97 2.16
C ALA A 3 -7.56 9.14 3.15
N GLU A 4 -7.64 10.38 2.70
CA GLU A 4 -7.58 11.57 3.55
C GLU A 4 -8.78 11.67 4.51
N LEU A 5 -9.96 11.16 4.12
CA LEU A 5 -11.12 11.09 5.02
C LEU A 5 -10.86 10.13 6.18
N VAL A 6 -10.29 8.96 5.90
CA VAL A 6 -9.93 7.98 6.91
C VAL A 6 -8.83 8.51 7.82
N GLU A 7 -7.80 9.07 7.23
CA GLU A 7 -6.63 9.61 7.91
C GLU A 7 -6.99 10.75 8.89
N LYS A 8 -7.82 11.69 8.45
CA LYS A 8 -8.24 12.83 9.27
C LYS A 8 -8.93 12.43 10.58
N ASP A 9 -9.64 11.32 10.56
CA ASP A 9 -10.40 10.80 11.69
C ASP A 9 -9.87 9.41 12.14
N ILE A 10 -8.57 9.16 11.96
CA ILE A 10 -7.96 7.84 12.21
C ILE A 10 -8.20 7.31 13.63
N ALA A 11 -8.25 8.18 14.63
CA ALA A 11 -8.56 7.80 16.00
C ALA A 11 -9.97 7.18 16.15
N LYS A 12 -10.94 7.64 15.35
CA LYS A 12 -12.28 7.05 15.32
C LYS A 12 -12.25 5.67 14.68
N VAL A 13 -11.50 5.53 13.59
CA VAL A 13 -11.31 4.23 12.91
C VAL A 13 -10.63 3.24 13.84
N ALA A 14 -9.52 3.63 14.47
CA ALA A 14 -8.76 2.81 15.41
C ALA A 14 -9.57 2.36 16.63
N SER A 15 -10.59 3.14 17.02
CA SER A 15 -11.47 2.77 18.15
C SER A 15 -12.36 1.55 17.87
N GLY A 16 -12.52 1.13 16.62
CA GLY A 16 -13.40 0.02 16.20
C GLY A 16 -14.89 0.29 16.40
N LYS A 17 -15.28 1.52 16.81
CA LYS A 17 -16.68 1.88 17.04
C LYS A 17 -17.43 2.11 15.74
N GLU A 18 -18.76 2.07 15.81
CA GLU A 18 -19.66 2.24 14.66
C GLU A 18 -19.35 3.50 13.83
N GLU A 19 -19.00 4.61 14.47
CA GLU A 19 -18.65 5.85 13.78
C GLU A 19 -17.41 5.69 12.88
N GLY A 20 -16.37 4.99 13.36
CA GLY A 20 -15.18 4.66 12.57
C GLY A 20 -15.50 3.73 11.41
N VAL A 21 -16.30 2.70 11.65
CA VAL A 21 -16.76 1.76 10.61
C VAL A 21 -17.54 2.51 9.50
N ARG A 22 -18.47 3.39 9.89
CA ARG A 22 -19.23 4.23 8.95
C ARG A 22 -18.33 5.10 8.09
N LEU A 23 -17.25 5.65 8.66
CA LEU A 23 -16.28 6.47 7.94
C LEU A 23 -15.54 5.65 6.88
N VAL A 24 -15.05 4.46 7.25
CA VAL A 24 -14.39 3.53 6.33
C VAL A 24 -15.32 3.13 5.19
N VAL A 25 -16.57 2.76 5.49
CA VAL A 25 -17.56 2.39 4.47
C VAL A 25 -17.80 3.54 3.49
N LYS A 26 -17.94 4.78 3.97
CA LYS A 26 -18.09 5.96 3.11
C LYS A 26 -16.87 6.16 2.20
N ALA A 27 -15.66 5.98 2.72
CA ALA A 27 -14.43 6.07 1.94
C ALA A 27 -14.35 4.99 0.85
N LEU A 28 -14.72 3.76 1.19
CA LEU A 28 -14.77 2.63 0.24
C LEU A 28 -15.81 2.86 -0.87
N ILE A 29 -17.01 3.33 -0.53
CA ILE A 29 -18.05 3.69 -1.51
C ILE A 29 -17.53 4.78 -2.44
N SER A 30 -16.89 5.83 -1.90
CA SER A 30 -16.30 6.92 -2.69
C SER A 30 -15.25 6.41 -3.68
N SER A 31 -14.37 5.48 -3.25
CA SER A 31 -13.38 4.85 -4.11
C SER A 31 -14.05 3.99 -5.20
N GLY A 32 -15.09 3.23 -4.84
CA GLY A 32 -15.87 2.43 -5.79
C GLY A 32 -16.55 3.26 -6.87
N VAL A 33 -17.15 4.39 -6.49
CA VAL A 33 -17.75 5.35 -7.41
C VAL A 33 -16.69 5.95 -8.36
N ALA A 34 -15.52 6.34 -7.84
CA ALA A 34 -14.44 6.86 -8.67
C ALA A 34 -13.96 5.83 -9.70
N MET A 35 -13.82 4.55 -9.32
CA MET A 35 -13.48 3.45 -10.24
C MET A 35 -14.57 3.23 -11.29
N SER A 36 -15.85 3.30 -10.89
CA SER A 36 -16.98 3.15 -11.81
C SER A 36 -17.00 4.27 -12.86
N ILE A 37 -16.81 5.52 -12.45
CA ILE A 37 -16.75 6.67 -13.36
C ILE A 37 -15.56 6.55 -14.32
N ALA A 38 -14.40 6.12 -13.81
CA ALA A 38 -13.18 5.95 -14.61
C ALA A 38 -13.23 4.72 -15.55
N GLY A 39 -14.16 3.80 -15.36
CA GLY A 39 -14.22 2.52 -16.10
C GLY A 39 -12.99 1.62 -15.85
N THR A 40 -12.27 1.85 -14.76
CA THR A 40 -11.02 1.15 -14.43
C THR A 40 -10.74 1.24 -12.93
N SER A 41 -9.97 0.28 -12.39
CA SER A 41 -9.51 0.32 -10.99
C SER A 41 -8.35 1.30 -10.72
N ARG A 42 -7.84 2.00 -11.73
CA ARG A 42 -6.70 2.93 -11.57
C ARG A 42 -6.85 3.99 -10.47
N PRO A 43 -8.04 4.55 -10.21
CA PRO A 43 -8.22 5.51 -9.11
C PRO A 43 -7.91 4.96 -7.71
N ALA A 44 -7.91 3.63 -7.55
CA ALA A 44 -7.68 2.96 -6.25
C ALA A 44 -6.65 1.83 -6.34
N SER A 45 -5.83 1.76 -7.40
CA SER A 45 -4.89 0.66 -7.61
C SER A 45 -3.67 1.14 -8.38
N GLY A 46 -2.57 1.32 -7.70
CA GLY A 46 -1.28 1.78 -8.21
C GLY A 46 -0.18 0.72 -8.09
N GLY A 47 1.04 1.16 -7.78
CA GLY A 47 2.22 0.30 -7.59
C GLY A 47 2.08 -0.64 -6.40
N GLU A 48 1.43 -0.20 -5.34
CA GLU A 48 1.15 -0.98 -4.13
C GLU A 48 0.33 -2.24 -4.43
N HIS A 49 -0.60 -2.18 -5.36
CA HIS A 49 -1.37 -3.35 -5.79
C HIS A 49 -0.54 -4.30 -6.67
N LYS A 50 0.37 -3.78 -7.50
CA LYS A 50 1.29 -4.64 -8.28
C LYS A 50 2.23 -5.39 -7.34
N PHE A 51 2.75 -4.72 -6.31
CA PHE A 51 3.55 -5.32 -5.25
C PHE A 51 2.77 -6.45 -4.54
N SER A 52 1.56 -6.17 -4.07
CA SER A 52 0.71 -7.17 -3.40
C SER A 52 0.41 -8.37 -4.29
N HIS A 53 0.01 -8.16 -5.53
CA HIS A 53 -0.27 -9.27 -6.46
C HIS A 53 0.97 -10.11 -6.80
N TRP A 54 2.17 -9.51 -6.79
CA TRP A 54 3.39 -10.29 -6.93
C TRP A 54 3.60 -11.20 -5.73
N LEU A 55 3.39 -10.71 -4.50
CA LEU A 55 3.43 -11.52 -3.28
C LEU A 55 2.40 -12.64 -3.31
N ASP A 56 1.15 -12.34 -3.68
CA ASP A 56 0.09 -13.34 -3.80
C ASP A 56 0.46 -14.50 -4.75
N SER A 57 1.29 -14.22 -5.76
CA SER A 57 1.67 -15.20 -6.78
C SER A 57 2.97 -15.95 -6.48
N ASN A 58 3.86 -15.38 -5.66
CA ASN A 58 5.24 -15.88 -5.49
C ASN A 58 5.62 -16.17 -4.03
N CYS A 59 4.83 -15.76 -3.04
CA CYS A 59 5.06 -16.06 -1.64
C CYS A 59 4.21 -17.27 -1.24
N GLU A 60 4.81 -18.24 -0.52
CA GLU A 60 4.08 -19.43 -0.05
C GLU A 60 2.96 -19.10 0.94
N THR A 61 3.21 -18.10 1.79
CA THR A 61 2.28 -17.63 2.83
C THR A 61 2.13 -16.10 2.74
N PRO A 62 1.39 -15.59 1.73
CA PRO A 62 1.18 -14.17 1.61
C PRO A 62 0.33 -13.63 2.76
N ALA A 63 0.60 -12.40 3.19
CA ALA A 63 -0.22 -11.71 4.17
C ALA A 63 -1.56 -11.25 3.56
N LEU A 64 -2.41 -10.63 4.36
CA LEU A 64 -3.66 -10.08 3.84
C LEU A 64 -3.40 -9.00 2.78
N HIS A 65 -4.15 -9.03 1.69
CA HIS A 65 -3.99 -8.09 0.57
C HIS A 65 -3.96 -6.61 1.01
N GLY A 66 -4.83 -6.23 1.96
CA GLY A 66 -4.87 -4.86 2.49
C GLY A 66 -3.61 -4.47 3.27
N GLU A 67 -3.01 -5.41 4.00
CA GLU A 67 -1.75 -5.22 4.73
C GLU A 67 -0.58 -5.05 3.75
N GLN A 68 -0.50 -5.93 2.75
CA GLN A 68 0.49 -5.82 1.69
C GLN A 68 0.37 -4.47 0.93
N CYS A 69 -0.85 -4.07 0.55
CA CYS A 69 -1.08 -2.78 -0.10
C CYS A 69 -0.73 -1.60 0.81
N GLY A 70 -0.99 -1.71 2.12
CA GLY A 70 -0.57 -0.72 3.11
C GLY A 70 0.94 -0.52 3.11
N LEU A 71 1.70 -1.61 3.24
CA LEU A 71 3.15 -1.61 3.20
C LEU A 71 3.68 -1.06 1.86
N GLY A 72 3.12 -1.53 0.75
CA GLY A 72 3.45 -1.06 -0.60
C GLY A 72 3.22 0.44 -0.78
N SER A 73 2.19 1.00 -0.10
CA SER A 73 1.88 2.42 -0.17
C SER A 73 2.96 3.30 0.48
N ILE A 74 3.64 2.82 1.54
CA ILE A 74 4.74 3.54 2.18
C ILE A 74 5.87 3.76 1.18
N VAL A 75 6.36 2.69 0.55
CA VAL A 75 7.49 2.73 -0.40
C VAL A 75 7.12 3.50 -1.66
N THR A 76 5.94 3.25 -2.22
CA THR A 76 5.51 3.96 -3.45
C THR A 76 5.29 5.45 -3.20
N MET A 77 4.82 5.87 -2.03
CA MET A 77 4.70 7.27 -1.67
C MET A 77 6.08 7.95 -1.51
N TYR A 78 7.07 7.27 -0.92
CA TYR A 78 8.45 7.73 -0.88
C TYR A 78 8.99 7.98 -2.28
N LEU A 79 8.82 7.01 -3.19
CA LEU A 79 9.25 7.14 -4.59
C LEU A 79 8.56 8.29 -5.34
N HIS A 80 7.34 8.65 -4.96
CA HIS A 80 6.64 9.82 -5.46
C HIS A 80 7.10 11.15 -4.84
N GLY A 81 7.99 11.12 -3.84
CA GLY A 81 8.40 12.31 -3.07
C GLY A 81 7.29 12.87 -2.20
N GLY A 82 6.32 12.04 -1.82
CA GLY A 82 5.19 12.43 -0.97
C GLY A 82 5.44 12.14 0.51
N ASN A 83 4.43 12.44 1.35
CA ASN A 83 4.52 12.24 2.80
C ASN A 83 4.21 10.78 3.16
N TRP A 84 5.23 9.93 3.05
CA TRP A 84 5.15 8.52 3.36
C TRP A 84 5.09 8.25 4.87
N GLU A 85 5.71 9.12 5.70
CA GLU A 85 5.65 9.03 7.16
C GLU A 85 4.21 9.10 7.65
N LYS A 86 3.42 9.95 7.04
CA LYS A 86 2.00 10.09 7.37
C LYS A 86 1.20 8.81 7.06
N ILE A 87 1.50 8.12 5.96
CA ILE A 87 0.90 6.82 5.64
C ILE A 87 1.31 5.78 6.68
N ARG A 88 2.62 5.68 6.99
CA ARG A 88 3.14 4.78 8.02
C ARG A 88 2.46 5.00 9.37
N ASP A 89 2.37 6.25 9.82
CA ASP A 89 1.79 6.58 11.12
C ASP A 89 0.28 6.29 11.16
N THR A 90 -0.42 6.47 10.03
CA THR A 90 -1.82 6.09 9.87
C THR A 90 -2.03 4.58 9.99
N LEU A 91 -1.19 3.79 9.30
CA LEU A 91 -1.23 2.32 9.38
C LEU A 91 -0.93 1.85 10.80
N LYS A 92 0.09 2.41 11.45
CA LYS A 92 0.44 2.11 12.84
C LYS A 92 -0.72 2.41 13.80
N ALA A 93 -1.45 3.48 13.60
CA ALA A 93 -2.58 3.86 14.45
C ALA A 93 -3.73 2.84 14.43
N VAL A 94 -3.83 2.03 13.37
CA VAL A 94 -4.83 0.95 13.25
C VAL A 94 -4.23 -0.45 13.44
N ASN A 95 -3.00 -0.54 13.94
CA ASN A 95 -2.23 -1.77 14.14
C ASN A 95 -2.04 -2.59 12.85
N ALA A 96 -1.97 -1.92 11.70
CA ALA A 96 -1.59 -2.54 10.45
C ALA A 96 -0.05 -2.64 10.35
N PRO A 97 0.50 -3.68 9.67
CA PRO A 97 1.95 -3.82 9.47
C PRO A 97 2.57 -2.63 8.75
N ILE A 98 3.76 -2.20 9.20
CA ILE A 98 4.53 -1.10 8.63
C ILE A 98 5.91 -1.51 8.13
N ASN A 99 6.30 -2.77 8.34
CA ASN A 99 7.56 -3.36 7.85
C ASN A 99 7.38 -4.86 7.55
N SER A 100 8.38 -5.46 6.91
CA SER A 100 8.42 -6.87 6.52
C SER A 100 8.21 -7.82 7.69
N SER A 101 8.86 -7.55 8.83
CA SER A 101 8.79 -8.36 10.05
C SER A 101 7.37 -8.40 10.61
N GLU A 102 6.69 -7.25 10.67
CA GLU A 102 5.30 -7.16 11.12
C GLU A 102 4.33 -7.79 10.10
N LEU A 103 4.68 -7.74 8.80
CA LEU A 103 3.93 -8.41 7.74
C LEU A 103 4.11 -9.94 7.77
N GLY A 104 5.16 -10.43 8.45
CA GLY A 104 5.49 -11.85 8.53
C GLY A 104 6.12 -12.41 7.25
N ILE A 105 6.79 -11.58 6.45
CA ILE A 105 7.44 -11.93 5.18
C ILE A 105 8.89 -11.46 5.23
N ASP A 106 9.82 -12.32 4.80
CA ASP A 106 11.25 -12.00 4.80
C ASP A 106 11.58 -10.78 3.93
N ASP A 107 12.56 -9.98 4.36
CA ASP A 107 13.04 -8.77 3.66
C ASP A 107 13.36 -9.01 2.20
N ASP A 108 14.05 -10.11 1.89
CA ASP A 108 14.43 -10.46 0.52
C ASP A 108 13.20 -10.70 -0.37
N ILE A 109 12.16 -11.33 0.17
CA ILE A 109 10.90 -11.58 -0.57
C ILE A 109 10.16 -10.25 -0.79
N VAL A 110 10.09 -9.39 0.24
CA VAL A 110 9.48 -8.06 0.15
C VAL A 110 10.20 -7.20 -0.89
N LEU A 111 11.55 -7.17 -0.85
CA LEU A 111 12.33 -6.42 -1.83
C LEU A 111 12.13 -6.96 -3.25
N ASN A 112 12.18 -8.28 -3.42
CA ASN A 112 11.94 -8.92 -4.71
C ASN A 112 10.55 -8.60 -5.26
N ALA A 113 9.53 -8.52 -4.41
CA ALA A 113 8.18 -8.14 -4.81
C ALA A 113 8.12 -6.71 -5.38
N PHE A 114 8.84 -5.75 -4.78
CA PHE A 114 8.95 -4.39 -5.35
C PHE A 114 9.68 -4.38 -6.70
N LEU A 115 10.82 -5.09 -6.80
CA LEU A 115 11.66 -5.10 -7.99
C LEU A 115 10.97 -5.77 -9.19
N ASN A 116 10.22 -6.84 -8.95
CA ASN A 116 9.58 -7.63 -10.00
C ASN A 116 8.09 -7.32 -10.19
N SER A 117 7.53 -6.38 -9.44
CA SER A 117 6.12 -5.94 -9.55
C SER A 117 5.73 -5.51 -10.98
N LYS A 118 6.72 -5.09 -11.81
CA LYS A 118 6.52 -4.74 -13.23
C LYS A 118 6.02 -5.91 -14.08
N GLU A 119 6.25 -7.16 -13.66
CA GLU A 119 5.75 -8.36 -14.33
C GLU A 119 4.23 -8.51 -14.18
N ILE A 120 3.68 -7.93 -13.11
CA ILE A 120 2.24 -7.90 -12.85
C ILE A 120 1.61 -6.83 -13.72
N ARG A 121 0.76 -7.25 -14.66
CA ARG A 121 0.04 -6.34 -15.57
C ARG A 121 1.00 -5.32 -16.23
N PRO A 122 1.94 -5.75 -17.07
CA PRO A 122 3.01 -4.88 -17.62
C PRO A 122 2.47 -3.67 -18.40
N GLN A 123 1.24 -3.74 -18.93
CA GLN A 123 0.55 -2.63 -19.58
C GLN A 123 0.14 -1.50 -18.61
N ARG A 124 0.19 -1.74 -17.30
CA ARG A 124 -0.16 -0.77 -16.26
C ARG A 124 1.10 -0.16 -15.68
N VAL A 125 1.53 0.96 -16.22
CA VAL A 125 2.72 1.70 -15.76
C VAL A 125 2.42 2.42 -14.44
N THR A 126 3.28 2.21 -13.44
CA THR A 126 3.24 2.82 -12.09
C THR A 126 4.59 3.47 -11.75
N ILE A 127 4.75 3.99 -10.54
CA ILE A 127 6.04 4.54 -10.10
C ILE A 127 7.12 3.44 -10.03
N LEU A 128 6.76 2.20 -9.68
CA LEU A 128 7.71 1.09 -9.62
C LEU A 128 8.29 0.75 -10.99
N ASP A 129 7.51 0.90 -12.06
CA ASP A 129 7.99 0.69 -13.44
C ASP A 129 8.95 1.79 -13.91
N LYS A 130 8.85 2.99 -13.31
CA LYS A 130 9.67 4.17 -13.63
C LYS A 130 10.93 4.27 -12.78
N SER A 131 11.01 3.53 -11.68
CA SER A 131 12.14 3.53 -10.76
C SER A 131 13.14 2.44 -11.14
N ASN A 132 14.42 2.74 -10.98
CA ASN A 132 15.46 1.72 -11.13
C ASN A 132 15.64 0.93 -9.82
N GLN A 133 16.39 -0.18 -9.90
CA GLN A 133 16.63 -1.06 -8.76
C GLN A 133 17.19 -0.29 -7.55
N LYS A 134 18.22 0.53 -7.74
CA LYS A 134 18.85 1.30 -6.66
C LYS A 134 17.85 2.23 -5.93
N GLN A 135 16.97 2.89 -6.69
CA GLN A 135 15.93 3.76 -6.11
C GLN A 135 14.92 2.98 -5.28
N ILE A 136 14.55 1.77 -5.72
CA ILE A 136 13.60 0.91 -5.01
C ILE A 136 14.24 0.38 -3.71
N GLU A 137 15.49 -0.09 -3.77
CA GLU A 137 16.26 -0.55 -2.59
C GLU A 137 16.41 0.59 -1.57
N GLU A 138 16.82 1.78 -2.03
CA GLU A 138 16.94 2.97 -1.17
C GLU A 138 15.61 3.34 -0.54
N ALA A 139 14.51 3.32 -1.28
CA ALA A 139 13.18 3.62 -0.76
C ALA A 139 12.74 2.61 0.31
N ALA A 140 12.95 1.32 0.08
CA ALA A 140 12.58 0.27 1.03
C ALA A 140 13.37 0.37 2.34
N LEU A 141 14.68 0.68 2.27
CA LEU A 141 15.54 0.92 3.44
C LEU A 141 15.21 2.23 4.14
N ALA A 142 15.11 3.34 3.41
CA ALA A 142 14.85 4.67 3.97
C ALA A 142 13.50 4.76 4.69
N THR A 143 12.53 3.99 4.25
CA THR A 143 11.20 3.89 4.88
C THR A 143 11.15 2.89 6.03
N SER A 144 12.23 2.13 6.28
CA SER A 144 12.30 1.01 7.23
C SER A 144 11.23 -0.06 6.98
N VAL A 145 10.83 -0.22 5.71
CA VAL A 145 9.95 -1.32 5.29
C VAL A 145 10.74 -2.64 5.30
N ILE A 146 12.03 -2.59 5.01
CA ILE A 146 13.01 -3.66 5.20
C ILE A 146 14.18 -3.15 6.04
N GLY A 147 14.91 -4.03 6.73
CA GLY A 147 16.12 -3.71 7.50
C GLY A 147 16.05 -3.93 8.99
#